data_d38d6b4ccad830dc27cdb995f21956d1
#
_entry.id   d38d6b4ccad830dc27cdb995f21956d1
#
_cell.length_a   1.000
_cell.length_b   1.000
_cell.length_c   1.000
_cell.angle_alpha   90.00
_cell.angle_beta   90.00
_cell.angle_gamma   90.00
#
_symmetry.space_group_name_H-M   'P 1'
#
loop_
_entity.id
_entity.type
_entity.pdbx_description
1 polymer ?
#
loop_
_entity_poly.entity_id
_entity_poly.type
_entity_poly.pdbx_seq_one_letter_code
_entity_poly.pdbx_strand_id
1 'polypeptide(L)'
;MAGANIEVADQRLVAPEDILPLTVEGLTFEAGGKQILSRLNFRLEGESPSFIIGPNGAGKSVLLRLCHGLLQPTAGEVVWAATAEAKPSLQQAMVFQRPVLLRRSVRANVEYALFVRGIRGSERRRYVTRALEETGLTDLAEQPARVLSIGEQQRLALARVWALHPRVLFLDEPTAHLDPSSTRMVEDIITRIVESGTKIIMTSHDMGQVQRLADEILFLHGGYLIEQTTVDQFFSQPKTREGELFVEGSLLW
;
A
#
# COMPACT_ATOMS: atom_id res chain seq x y z
N MET A 1 -34.42 -16.57 4.09
CA MET A 1 -34.01 -15.98 5.38
C MET A 1 -32.59 -16.46 5.71
N ALA A 2 -31.57 -15.74 5.19
CA ALA A 2 -30.16 -15.99 5.52
C ALA A 2 -29.42 -14.67 5.26
N GLY A 3 -29.60 -13.70 6.17
CA GLY A 3 -29.00 -12.38 6.01
C GLY A 3 -28.81 -11.64 7.34
N ALA A 4 -28.35 -12.34 8.39
CA ALA A 4 -28.24 -11.67 9.70
C ALA A 4 -27.05 -12.11 10.58
N ASN A 5 -25.99 -12.73 10.03
CA ASN A 5 -24.87 -13.18 10.87
C ASN A 5 -23.48 -12.78 10.37
N ILE A 6 -23.36 -11.75 9.50
CA ILE A 6 -22.06 -11.30 8.97
C ILE A 6 -21.41 -10.22 9.84
N GLU A 7 -22.19 -9.47 10.61
CA GLU A 7 -21.68 -8.29 11.35
C GLU A 7 -20.90 -8.55 12.64
N VAL A 8 -21.05 -9.69 13.30
CA VAL A 8 -20.47 -9.89 14.66
C VAL A 8 -19.01 -10.37 14.66
N ALA A 9 -18.49 -10.85 13.51
CA ALA A 9 -17.15 -11.46 13.48
C ALA A 9 -16.05 -10.52 12.95
N ASP A 10 -16.40 -9.40 12.35
CA ASP A 10 -15.45 -8.43 11.77
C ASP A 10 -14.86 -7.46 12.81
N GLN A 11 -15.50 -7.33 13.97
CA GLN A 11 -15.14 -6.31 14.97
C GLN A 11 -13.80 -6.53 15.69
N ARG A 12 -13.15 -7.71 15.57
CA ARG A 12 -11.87 -7.97 16.26
C ARG A 12 -10.62 -7.63 15.44
N LEU A 13 -10.74 -7.49 14.12
CA LEU A 13 -9.65 -7.06 13.25
C LEU A 13 -9.64 -5.55 13.01
N VAL A 14 -10.80 -4.92 13.08
CA VAL A 14 -10.91 -3.47 12.98
C VAL A 14 -10.66 -2.91 14.38
N ALA A 15 -9.51 -2.32 14.59
CA ALA A 15 -9.32 -1.52 15.78
C ALA A 15 -10.32 -0.36 15.74
N PRO A 16 -10.99 -0.04 16.87
CA PRO A 16 -12.10 0.92 16.89
C PRO A 16 -11.69 2.37 16.61
N GLU A 17 -10.42 2.65 16.44
CA GLU A 17 -9.92 4.00 16.26
C GLU A 17 -9.26 4.19 14.89
N ASP A 18 -9.69 5.24 14.20
CA ASP A 18 -9.08 5.66 12.95
C ASP A 18 -7.69 6.24 13.22
N ILE A 19 -6.68 5.74 12.51
CA ILE A 19 -5.31 6.25 12.62
C ILE A 19 -5.04 7.41 11.64
N LEU A 20 -5.98 7.72 10.77
CA LEU A 20 -5.91 8.86 9.85
C LEU A 20 -6.40 10.15 10.54
N PRO A 21 -5.92 11.31 10.11
CA PRO A 21 -4.99 11.55 9.02
C PRO A 21 -3.54 11.18 9.36
N LEU A 22 -2.77 10.92 8.28
CA LEU A 22 -1.31 10.91 8.31
C LEU A 22 -0.80 12.30 8.00
N THR A 23 -0.05 12.90 8.91
CA THR A 23 0.61 14.21 8.73
C THR A 23 2.12 14.04 8.68
N VAL A 24 2.75 14.69 7.71
CA VAL A 24 4.20 14.70 7.53
C VAL A 24 4.67 16.16 7.60
N GLU A 25 5.60 16.44 8.51
CA GLU A 25 6.08 17.79 8.80
C GLU A 25 7.60 17.88 8.71
N GLY A 26 8.13 18.70 7.78
CA GLY A 26 9.55 18.96 7.61
C GLY A 26 10.39 17.72 7.32
N LEU A 27 9.79 16.63 6.82
CA LEU A 27 10.42 15.35 6.66
C LEU A 27 11.67 15.41 5.79
N THR A 28 12.80 15.08 6.38
CA THR A 28 14.09 15.00 5.71
C THR A 28 14.70 13.61 5.96
N PHE A 29 15.33 13.05 4.93
CA PHE A 29 16.02 11.77 5.06
C PHE A 29 17.34 11.76 4.29
N GLU A 30 18.39 11.35 5.00
CA GLU A 30 19.73 11.23 4.46
C GLU A 30 20.24 9.79 4.66
N ALA A 31 20.92 9.27 3.65
CA ALA A 31 21.60 7.98 3.72
C ALA A 31 22.89 8.00 2.92
N GLY A 32 23.97 7.42 3.47
CA GLY A 32 25.27 7.39 2.81
C GLY A 32 25.84 8.77 2.47
N GLY A 33 25.56 9.79 3.29
CA GLY A 33 26.00 11.18 3.06
C GLY A 33 25.26 11.90 1.95
N LYS A 34 24.18 11.31 1.41
CA LYS A 34 23.33 11.93 0.38
C LYS A 34 21.94 12.22 0.94
N GLN A 35 21.45 13.44 0.73
CA GLN A 35 20.08 13.79 1.01
C GLN A 35 19.17 13.17 -0.06
N ILE A 36 18.21 12.35 0.38
CA ILE A 36 17.27 11.65 -0.49
C ILE A 36 15.92 12.36 -0.50
N LEU A 37 15.47 12.85 0.66
CA LEU A 37 14.24 13.64 0.81
C LEU A 37 14.53 14.91 1.58
N SER A 38 13.89 16.03 1.21
CA SER A 38 14.17 17.35 1.75
C SER A 38 12.90 18.09 2.15
N ARG A 39 12.67 18.22 3.46
CA ARG A 39 11.62 19.05 4.09
C ARG A 39 10.22 18.86 3.51
N LEU A 40 9.81 17.60 3.30
CA LEU A 40 8.48 17.31 2.80
C LEU A 40 7.42 17.68 3.84
N ASN A 41 6.33 18.30 3.37
CA ASN A 41 5.16 18.61 4.17
C ASN A 41 3.92 18.21 3.38
N PHE A 42 3.10 17.33 3.94
CA PHE A 42 1.81 16.93 3.37
C PHE A 42 0.92 16.28 4.42
N ARG A 43 -0.36 16.14 4.07
CA ARG A 43 -1.34 15.46 4.90
C ARG A 43 -2.20 14.56 4.01
N LEU A 44 -2.41 13.33 4.45
CA LEU A 44 -3.28 12.36 3.80
C LEU A 44 -4.47 12.07 4.69
N GLU A 45 -5.66 12.27 4.12
CA GLU A 45 -6.95 12.12 4.82
C GLU A 45 -7.82 11.06 4.15
N GLY A 46 -8.82 10.60 4.87
CA GLY A 46 -9.85 9.72 4.33
C GLY A 46 -9.36 8.40 3.75
N GLU A 47 -10.22 7.75 3.00
CA GLU A 47 -10.01 6.40 2.45
C GLU A 47 -9.57 6.39 0.98
N SER A 48 -9.67 7.55 0.29
CA SER A 48 -9.31 7.68 -1.12
C SER A 48 -7.85 7.28 -1.40
N PRO A 49 -7.58 6.50 -2.45
CA PRO A 49 -6.22 6.08 -2.79
C PRO A 49 -5.30 7.26 -3.10
N SER A 50 -4.14 7.32 -2.44
CA SER A 50 -3.10 8.32 -2.68
C SER A 50 -1.89 7.69 -3.36
N PHE A 51 -1.45 8.27 -4.47
CA PHE A 51 -0.31 7.77 -5.23
C PHE A 51 0.89 8.70 -5.15
N ILE A 52 2.05 8.13 -4.84
CA ILE A 52 3.33 8.82 -4.87
C ILE A 52 3.98 8.53 -6.22
N ILE A 53 4.08 9.54 -7.08
CA ILE A 53 4.63 9.44 -8.42
C ILE A 53 5.87 10.32 -8.59
N GLY A 54 6.61 10.12 -9.68
CA GLY A 54 7.80 10.88 -10.01
C GLY A 54 8.88 10.03 -10.66
N PRO A 55 9.98 10.63 -11.15
CA PRO A 55 11.08 9.93 -11.81
C PRO A 55 11.73 8.85 -10.92
N ASN A 56 12.52 7.97 -11.54
CA ASN A 56 13.34 7.04 -10.80
C ASN A 56 14.37 7.79 -9.96
N GLY A 57 14.56 7.35 -8.71
CA GLY A 57 15.45 8.05 -7.78
C GLY A 57 14.85 9.26 -7.06
N ALA A 58 13.61 9.67 -7.32
CA ALA A 58 12.95 10.79 -6.64
C ALA A 58 12.70 10.56 -5.13
N GLY A 59 12.90 9.32 -4.63
CA GLY A 59 12.71 9.01 -3.20
C GLY A 59 11.36 8.36 -2.85
N LYS A 60 10.54 7.95 -3.83
CA LYS A 60 9.19 7.40 -3.63
C LYS A 60 9.14 6.24 -2.62
N SER A 61 9.91 5.19 -2.84
CA SER A 61 9.97 4.01 -1.95
C SER A 61 10.55 4.35 -0.57
N VAL A 62 11.42 5.35 -0.50
CA VAL A 62 11.98 5.84 0.78
C VAL A 62 10.88 6.56 1.57
N LEU A 63 10.14 7.46 0.92
CA LEU A 63 9.00 8.13 1.54
C LEU A 63 7.96 7.14 2.06
N LEU A 64 7.60 6.15 1.24
CA LEU A 64 6.65 5.11 1.62
C LEU A 64 7.09 4.37 2.90
N ARG A 65 8.37 4.02 3.01
CA ARG A 65 8.95 3.33 4.19
C ARG A 65 9.03 4.22 5.42
N LEU A 66 9.26 5.53 5.25
CA LEU A 66 9.24 6.50 6.34
C LEU A 66 7.82 6.67 6.88
N CYS A 67 6.82 6.81 6.01
CA CYS A 67 5.41 6.89 6.40
C CYS A 67 4.96 5.63 7.14
N HIS A 68 5.41 4.44 6.72
CA HIS A 68 5.12 3.18 7.41
C HIS A 68 5.87 3.03 8.74
N GLY A 69 6.95 3.78 8.97
CA GLY A 69 7.81 3.65 10.17
C GLY A 69 8.90 2.59 10.06
N LEU A 70 9.16 2.04 8.87
CA LEU A 70 10.28 1.12 8.61
C LEU A 70 11.64 1.84 8.55
N LEU A 71 11.61 3.14 8.26
CA LEU A 71 12.77 4.03 8.35
C LEU A 71 12.43 5.17 9.31
N GLN A 72 13.47 5.71 9.95
CA GLN A 72 13.34 6.90 10.78
C GLN A 72 13.84 8.11 10.00
N PRO A 73 13.13 9.26 10.04
CA PRO A 73 13.58 10.47 9.39
C PRO A 73 14.86 11.01 10.07
N THR A 74 15.70 11.69 9.28
CA THR A 74 16.89 12.40 9.80
C THR A 74 16.46 13.71 10.49
N ALA A 75 15.38 14.35 9.99
CA ALA A 75 14.73 15.50 10.60
C ALA A 75 13.25 15.54 10.20
N GLY A 76 12.45 16.29 10.97
CA GLY A 76 11.00 16.32 10.79
C GLY A 76 10.32 15.08 11.38
N GLU A 77 9.04 14.93 11.14
CA GLU A 77 8.26 13.86 11.76
C GLU A 77 7.13 13.33 10.85
N VAL A 78 6.68 12.12 11.17
CA VAL A 78 5.52 11.43 10.58
C VAL A 78 4.55 11.14 11.70
N VAL A 79 3.40 11.78 11.68
CA VAL A 79 2.41 11.74 12.76
C VAL A 79 1.11 11.10 12.27
N TRP A 80 0.66 10.07 12.99
CA TRP A 80 -0.65 9.47 12.82
C TRP A 80 -1.61 10.07 13.84
N ALA A 81 -2.84 10.40 13.45
CA ALA A 81 -3.86 10.95 14.35
C ALA A 81 -4.46 9.86 15.27
N ALA A 82 -3.61 8.96 15.75
CA ALA A 82 -4.02 7.88 16.62
C ALA A 82 -3.94 8.33 18.09
N THR A 83 -4.88 7.87 18.92
CA THR A 83 -4.72 7.98 20.37
C THR A 83 -3.53 7.15 20.84
N ALA A 84 -3.03 7.40 22.05
CA ALA A 84 -1.90 6.65 22.63
C ALA A 84 -2.19 5.13 22.75
N GLU A 85 -3.46 4.73 22.73
CA GLU A 85 -3.91 3.33 22.82
C GLU A 85 -4.00 2.65 21.44
N ALA A 86 -4.29 3.42 20.38
CA ALA A 86 -4.29 2.92 19.01
C ALA A 86 -2.86 2.69 18.55
N LYS A 87 -2.45 1.45 18.45
CA LYS A 87 -1.11 1.07 17.98
C LYS A 87 -1.05 1.16 16.44
N PRO A 88 -0.63 2.28 15.83
CA PRO A 88 -0.67 2.46 14.38
C PRO A 88 0.04 1.34 13.63
N SER A 89 1.17 0.84 14.16
CA SER A 89 1.92 -0.27 13.57
C SER A 89 1.14 -1.59 13.43
N LEU A 90 0.08 -1.76 14.22
CA LEU A 90 -0.81 -2.92 14.12
C LEU A 90 -1.92 -2.72 13.08
N GLN A 91 -2.17 -1.50 12.68
CA GLN A 91 -3.22 -1.13 11.72
C GLN A 91 -2.68 -0.85 10.32
N GLN A 92 -1.39 -1.01 10.14
CA GLN A 92 -0.70 -0.80 8.88
C GLN A 92 -0.16 -2.10 8.34
N ALA A 93 -0.06 -2.18 7.01
CA ALA A 93 0.65 -3.24 6.33
C ALA A 93 1.40 -2.66 5.12
N MET A 94 2.45 -3.35 4.68
CA MET A 94 3.21 -2.98 3.49
C MET A 94 3.47 -4.17 2.60
N VAL A 95 3.28 -3.98 1.30
CA VAL A 95 3.70 -4.90 0.25
C VAL A 95 4.84 -4.26 -0.53
N PHE A 96 5.96 -4.94 -0.58
CA PHE A 96 7.15 -4.49 -1.30
C PHE A 96 7.06 -4.86 -2.78
N GLN A 97 7.79 -4.13 -3.62
CA GLN A 97 7.93 -4.42 -5.04
C GLN A 97 8.33 -5.88 -5.33
N ARG A 98 9.21 -6.44 -4.48
CA ARG A 98 9.53 -7.87 -4.47
C ARG A 98 9.06 -8.47 -3.16
N PRO A 99 7.95 -9.20 -3.14
CA PRO A 99 7.40 -9.72 -1.90
C PRO A 99 8.30 -10.81 -1.29
N VAL A 100 8.52 -10.72 0.01
CA VAL A 100 9.21 -11.76 0.77
C VAL A 100 8.19 -12.81 1.23
N LEU A 101 8.31 -14.01 0.72
CA LEU A 101 7.43 -15.14 1.05
C LEU A 101 8.14 -16.15 1.94
N LEU A 102 7.39 -16.76 2.84
CA LEU A 102 7.87 -17.84 3.68
C LEU A 102 8.04 -19.12 2.84
N ARG A 103 9.04 -19.94 3.16
CA ARG A 103 9.27 -21.25 2.55
C ARG A 103 8.23 -22.28 3.05
N ARG A 104 6.96 -21.99 2.78
CA ARG A 104 5.78 -22.77 3.19
C ARG A 104 4.78 -22.80 2.05
N SER A 105 3.65 -23.50 2.22
CA SER A 105 2.54 -23.44 1.26
C SER A 105 1.93 -22.03 1.19
N VAL A 106 1.15 -21.79 0.14
CA VAL A 106 0.37 -20.54 -0.04
C VAL A 106 -0.52 -20.31 1.18
N ARG A 107 -1.32 -21.30 1.56
CA ARG A 107 -2.17 -21.29 2.77
C ARG A 107 -1.37 -20.92 4.02
N ALA A 108 -0.26 -21.63 4.26
CA ALA A 108 0.55 -21.41 5.46
C ALA A 108 1.23 -20.04 5.52
N ASN A 109 1.43 -19.36 4.38
CA ASN A 109 1.88 -17.97 4.34
C ASN A 109 0.81 -17.02 4.89
N VAL A 110 -0.45 -17.20 4.51
CA VAL A 110 -1.58 -16.38 5.02
C VAL A 110 -1.86 -16.70 6.48
N GLU A 111 -1.88 -18.00 6.84
CA GLU A 111 -2.05 -18.43 8.24
C GLU A 111 -1.03 -17.82 9.20
N TYR A 112 0.22 -17.71 8.74
CA TYR A 112 1.29 -17.14 9.56
C TYR A 112 1.05 -15.65 9.88
N ALA A 113 0.58 -14.87 8.92
CA ALA A 113 0.25 -13.46 9.14
C ALA A 113 -0.81 -13.30 10.23
N LEU A 114 -1.87 -14.10 10.18
CA LEU A 114 -2.93 -14.13 11.18
C LEU A 114 -2.46 -14.66 12.53
N PHE A 115 -1.58 -15.67 12.52
CA PHE A 115 -1.00 -16.24 13.75
C PHE A 115 -0.20 -15.19 14.53
N VAL A 116 0.64 -14.39 13.85
CA VAL A 116 1.42 -13.31 14.47
C VAL A 116 0.51 -12.25 15.09
N ARG A 117 -0.68 -12.04 14.53
CA ARG A 117 -1.73 -11.14 15.08
C ARG A 117 -2.57 -11.79 16.18
N GLY A 118 -2.24 -13.01 16.60
CA GLY A 118 -2.95 -13.72 17.68
C GLY A 118 -4.27 -14.34 17.27
N ILE A 119 -4.65 -14.33 15.98
CA ILE A 119 -5.89 -14.93 15.48
C ILE A 119 -5.72 -16.44 15.39
N ARG A 120 -6.67 -17.20 15.94
CA ARG A 120 -6.55 -18.66 16.12
C ARG A 120 -7.84 -19.39 15.74
N GLY A 121 -7.74 -20.71 15.68
CA GLY A 121 -8.90 -21.63 15.58
C GLY A 121 -9.71 -21.48 14.29
N SER A 122 -11.03 -21.52 14.41
CA SER A 122 -11.98 -21.44 13.29
C SER A 122 -11.96 -20.08 12.61
N GLU A 123 -11.74 -19.02 13.37
CA GLU A 123 -11.64 -17.65 12.87
C GLU A 123 -10.48 -17.51 11.88
N ARG A 124 -9.27 -17.97 12.25
CA ARG A 124 -8.11 -17.96 11.35
C ARG A 124 -8.41 -18.73 10.06
N ARG A 125 -9.04 -19.92 10.13
CA ARG A 125 -9.38 -20.71 8.94
C ARG A 125 -10.32 -19.94 8.01
N ARG A 126 -11.33 -19.25 8.55
CA ARG A 126 -12.28 -18.46 7.77
C ARG A 126 -11.59 -17.30 7.04
N TYR A 127 -10.72 -16.54 7.72
CA TYR A 127 -9.97 -15.44 7.09
C TYR A 127 -9.01 -15.93 6.01
N VAL A 128 -8.32 -17.04 6.24
CA VAL A 128 -7.44 -17.67 5.25
C VAL A 128 -8.23 -18.06 4.00
N THR A 129 -9.35 -18.77 4.17
CA THR A 129 -10.18 -19.21 3.04
C THR A 129 -10.65 -18.00 2.23
N ARG A 130 -11.23 -16.98 2.89
CA ARG A 130 -11.69 -15.75 2.24
C ARG A 130 -10.55 -15.03 1.51
N ALA A 131 -9.38 -14.86 2.13
CA ALA A 131 -8.25 -14.19 1.51
C ALA A 131 -7.75 -14.92 0.26
N LEU A 132 -7.75 -16.25 0.25
CA LEU A 132 -7.37 -17.05 -0.92
C LEU A 132 -8.42 -16.97 -2.03
N GLU A 133 -9.70 -16.96 -1.70
CA GLU A 133 -10.80 -16.77 -2.65
C GLU A 133 -10.71 -15.39 -3.31
N GLU A 134 -10.60 -14.33 -2.52
CA GLU A 134 -10.54 -12.95 -3.00
C GLU A 134 -9.30 -12.65 -3.87
N THR A 135 -8.23 -13.39 -3.68
CA THR A 135 -6.99 -13.22 -4.46
C THR A 135 -6.81 -14.26 -5.56
N GLY A 136 -7.80 -15.15 -5.76
CA GLY A 136 -7.77 -16.21 -6.79
C GLY A 136 -6.64 -17.21 -6.59
N LEU A 137 -6.35 -17.58 -5.33
CA LEU A 137 -5.27 -18.51 -4.96
C LEU A 137 -5.79 -19.82 -4.35
N THR A 138 -7.10 -20.07 -4.38
CA THR A 138 -7.72 -21.25 -3.75
C THR A 138 -7.13 -22.54 -4.27
N ASP A 139 -7.00 -22.70 -5.59
CA ASP A 139 -6.47 -23.92 -6.23
C ASP A 139 -4.97 -24.12 -5.99
N LEU A 140 -4.27 -23.07 -5.58
CA LEU A 140 -2.84 -23.09 -5.29
C LEU A 140 -2.54 -23.18 -3.78
N ALA A 141 -3.58 -23.30 -2.94
CA ALA A 141 -3.47 -23.18 -1.49
C ALA A 141 -2.41 -24.08 -0.84
N GLU A 142 -2.29 -25.32 -1.32
CA GLU A 142 -1.34 -26.31 -0.77
C GLU A 142 0.01 -26.32 -1.50
N GLN A 143 0.16 -25.55 -2.58
CA GLN A 143 1.43 -25.46 -3.31
C GLN A 143 2.48 -24.68 -2.51
N PRO A 144 3.76 -25.07 -2.60
CA PRO A 144 4.87 -24.28 -2.03
C PRO A 144 4.93 -22.90 -2.65
N ALA A 145 4.96 -21.83 -1.84
CA ALA A 145 4.99 -20.45 -2.35
C ALA A 145 6.18 -20.14 -3.29
N ARG A 146 7.28 -20.91 -3.18
CA ARG A 146 8.48 -20.75 -4.01
C ARG A 146 8.32 -21.13 -5.50
N VAL A 147 7.29 -21.91 -5.83
CA VAL A 147 7.03 -22.34 -7.23
C VAL A 147 6.06 -21.45 -7.95
N LEU A 148 5.49 -20.46 -7.26
CA LEU A 148 4.57 -19.51 -7.83
C LEU A 148 5.26 -18.59 -8.85
N SER A 149 4.54 -18.21 -9.91
CA SER A 149 4.91 -17.13 -10.82
C SER A 149 5.01 -15.78 -10.05
N ILE A 150 5.65 -14.78 -10.64
CA ILE A 150 5.81 -13.44 -10.02
C ILE A 150 4.44 -12.83 -9.70
N GLY A 151 3.46 -12.93 -10.60
CA GLY A 151 2.11 -12.43 -10.38
C GLY A 151 1.37 -13.17 -9.25
N GLU A 152 1.52 -14.49 -9.15
CA GLU A 152 0.95 -15.28 -8.04
C GLU A 152 1.63 -14.96 -6.70
N GLN A 153 2.94 -14.72 -6.70
CA GLN A 153 3.66 -14.26 -5.50
C GLN A 153 3.14 -12.90 -5.03
N GLN A 154 2.88 -11.99 -5.95
CA GLN A 154 2.31 -10.68 -5.63
C GLN A 154 0.90 -10.80 -5.08
N ARG A 155 0.04 -11.65 -5.69
CA ARG A 155 -1.30 -11.94 -5.18
C ARG A 155 -1.24 -12.59 -3.78
N LEU A 156 -0.25 -13.46 -3.52
CA LEU A 156 -0.06 -14.04 -2.18
C LEU A 156 0.36 -12.98 -1.15
N ALA A 157 1.20 -12.02 -1.52
CA ALA A 157 1.53 -10.90 -0.64
C ALA A 157 0.28 -10.08 -0.29
N LEU A 158 -0.58 -9.81 -1.28
CA LEU A 158 -1.87 -9.14 -1.07
C LEU A 158 -2.83 -9.99 -0.24
N ALA A 159 -2.90 -11.31 -0.44
CA ALA A 159 -3.71 -12.21 0.38
C ALA A 159 -3.34 -12.15 1.87
N ARG A 160 -2.04 -12.09 2.18
CA ARG A 160 -1.55 -11.93 3.56
C ARG A 160 -2.02 -10.63 4.20
N VAL A 161 -2.04 -9.55 3.42
CA VAL A 161 -2.52 -8.24 3.87
C VAL A 161 -4.03 -8.22 3.97
N TRP A 162 -4.73 -8.74 2.95
CA TRP A 162 -6.19 -8.85 2.96
C TRP A 162 -6.71 -9.54 4.23
N ALA A 163 -6.09 -10.66 4.59
CA ALA A 163 -6.47 -11.40 5.79
C ALA A 163 -6.33 -10.59 7.09
N LEU A 164 -5.48 -9.56 7.11
CA LEU A 164 -5.24 -8.72 8.29
C LEU A 164 -6.18 -7.52 8.39
N HIS A 165 -6.90 -7.16 7.32
CA HIS A 165 -7.77 -5.98 7.24
C HIS A 165 -7.12 -4.72 7.82
N PRO A 166 -5.98 -4.27 7.28
CA PRO A 166 -5.30 -3.09 7.80
C PRO A 166 -6.12 -1.83 7.51
N ARG A 167 -6.02 -0.81 8.38
CA ARG A 167 -6.60 0.51 8.11
C ARG A 167 -5.87 1.24 6.99
N VAL A 168 -4.55 1.05 6.90
CA VAL A 168 -3.71 1.64 5.86
C VAL A 168 -2.82 0.56 5.23
N LEU A 169 -2.79 0.52 3.91
CA LEU A 169 -1.93 -0.36 3.14
C LEU A 169 -0.98 0.43 2.25
N PHE A 170 0.30 0.21 2.47
CA PHE A 170 1.38 0.74 1.65
C PHE A 170 1.78 -0.24 0.56
N LEU A 171 1.83 0.20 -0.69
CA LEU A 171 2.17 -0.61 -1.86
C LEU A 171 3.35 0.02 -2.61
N ASP A 172 4.50 -0.65 -2.61
CA ASP A 172 5.70 -0.18 -3.32
C ASP A 172 5.76 -0.86 -4.69
N GLU A 173 5.27 -0.16 -5.73
CA GLU A 173 5.22 -0.63 -7.13
C GLU A 173 4.70 -2.07 -7.28
N PRO A 174 3.49 -2.41 -6.81
CA PRO A 174 3.01 -3.79 -6.69
C PRO A 174 2.79 -4.51 -8.02
N THR A 175 2.78 -3.80 -9.14
CA THR A 175 2.58 -4.35 -10.49
C THR A 175 3.84 -4.32 -11.34
N ALA A 176 4.97 -3.86 -10.78
CA ALA A 176 6.23 -3.82 -11.51
C ALA A 176 6.65 -5.22 -11.98
N HIS A 177 7.04 -5.32 -13.24
CA HIS A 177 7.48 -6.56 -13.88
C HIS A 177 6.41 -7.65 -14.05
N LEU A 178 5.13 -7.31 -13.91
CA LEU A 178 4.02 -8.20 -14.21
C LEU A 178 3.61 -8.10 -15.69
N ASP A 179 3.12 -9.21 -16.22
CA ASP A 179 2.43 -9.20 -17.50
C ASP A 179 1.07 -8.47 -17.38
N PRO A 180 0.46 -8.03 -18.52
CA PRO A 180 -0.79 -7.26 -18.47
C PRO A 180 -1.96 -7.98 -17.78
N SER A 181 -2.03 -9.31 -17.85
CA SER A 181 -3.10 -10.08 -17.25
C SER A 181 -2.93 -10.15 -15.73
N SER A 182 -1.72 -10.39 -15.25
CA SER A 182 -1.36 -10.37 -13.83
C SER A 182 -1.52 -8.98 -13.23
N THR A 183 -1.16 -7.92 -14.00
CA THR A 183 -1.36 -6.52 -13.58
C THR A 183 -2.82 -6.24 -13.29
N ARG A 184 -3.74 -6.58 -14.20
CA ARG A 184 -5.18 -6.40 -14.00
C ARG A 184 -5.69 -7.13 -12.77
N MET A 185 -5.29 -8.40 -12.58
CA MET A 185 -5.68 -9.17 -11.39
C MET A 185 -5.24 -8.50 -10.08
N VAL A 186 -4.03 -7.93 -10.05
CA VAL A 186 -3.51 -7.20 -8.89
C VAL A 186 -4.27 -5.90 -8.69
N GLU A 187 -4.57 -5.14 -9.75
CA GLU A 187 -5.39 -3.92 -9.69
C GLU A 187 -6.80 -4.21 -9.17
N ASP A 188 -7.45 -5.28 -9.65
CA ASP A 188 -8.77 -5.71 -9.17
C ASP A 188 -8.76 -6.06 -7.66
N ILE A 189 -7.70 -6.69 -7.17
CA ILE A 189 -7.53 -6.98 -5.74
C ILE A 189 -7.37 -5.67 -4.96
N ILE A 190 -6.53 -4.74 -5.44
CA ILE A 190 -6.33 -3.43 -4.81
C ILE A 190 -7.64 -2.66 -4.72
N THR A 191 -8.43 -2.62 -5.80
CA THR A 191 -9.75 -1.97 -5.82
C THR A 191 -10.67 -2.53 -4.75
N ARG A 192 -10.77 -3.86 -4.64
CA ARG A 192 -11.59 -4.50 -3.59
C ARG A 192 -11.08 -4.21 -2.17
N ILE A 193 -9.77 -4.05 -1.98
CA ILE A 193 -9.20 -3.63 -0.70
C ILE A 193 -9.64 -2.20 -0.37
N VAL A 194 -9.63 -1.28 -1.34
CA VAL A 194 -10.16 0.10 -1.17
C VAL A 194 -11.63 0.07 -0.81
N GLU A 195 -12.46 -0.68 -1.55
CA GLU A 195 -13.90 -0.83 -1.31
C GLU A 195 -14.22 -1.41 0.08
N SER A 196 -13.28 -2.14 0.68
CA SER A 196 -13.40 -2.62 2.07
C SER A 196 -13.05 -1.59 3.15
N GLY A 197 -12.72 -0.34 2.76
CA GLY A 197 -12.43 0.78 3.68
C GLY A 197 -10.95 0.89 4.08
N THR A 198 -10.04 0.23 3.38
CA THR A 198 -8.59 0.37 3.60
C THR A 198 -8.04 1.54 2.80
N LYS A 199 -7.39 2.51 3.46
CA LYS A 199 -6.61 3.56 2.78
C LYS A 199 -5.43 2.95 2.06
N ILE A 200 -5.30 3.21 0.76
CA ILE A 200 -4.13 2.83 -0.04
C ILE A 200 -3.17 4.02 -0.18
N ILE A 201 -1.89 3.78 0.08
CA ILE A 201 -0.79 4.70 -0.27
C ILE A 201 0.18 3.91 -1.14
N MET A 202 0.28 4.27 -2.43
CA MET A 202 0.95 3.43 -3.43
C MET A 202 1.98 4.23 -4.23
N THR A 203 3.10 3.60 -4.56
CA THR A 203 4.02 4.12 -5.58
C THR A 203 3.74 3.46 -6.93
N SER A 204 3.81 4.21 -8.02
CA SER A 204 3.75 3.70 -9.38
C SER A 204 4.57 4.56 -10.34
N HIS A 205 5.05 3.93 -11.40
CA HIS A 205 5.63 4.61 -12.57
C HIS A 205 4.75 4.43 -13.84
N ASP A 206 3.65 3.66 -13.74
CA ASP A 206 2.66 3.47 -14.80
C ASP A 206 1.56 4.53 -14.68
N MET A 207 1.60 5.52 -15.56
CA MET A 207 0.64 6.63 -15.54
C MET A 207 -0.78 6.17 -15.89
N GLY A 208 -0.93 5.13 -16.70
CA GLY A 208 -2.25 4.54 -16.96
C GLY A 208 -2.85 3.89 -15.72
N GLN A 209 -2.04 3.22 -14.90
CA GLN A 209 -2.47 2.70 -13.60
C GLN A 209 -2.84 3.84 -12.63
N VAL A 210 -2.01 4.89 -12.58
CA VAL A 210 -2.29 6.07 -11.73
C VAL A 210 -3.65 6.68 -12.10
N GLN A 211 -3.93 6.88 -13.38
CA GLN A 211 -5.23 7.43 -13.84
C GLN A 211 -6.43 6.54 -13.50
N ARG A 212 -6.25 5.22 -13.43
CA ARG A 212 -7.36 4.30 -13.12
C ARG A 212 -7.64 4.16 -11.64
N LEU A 213 -6.61 4.25 -10.79
CA LEU A 213 -6.72 3.84 -9.38
C LEU A 213 -6.50 4.97 -8.39
N ALA A 214 -5.88 6.09 -8.77
CA ALA A 214 -5.59 7.18 -7.87
C ALA A 214 -6.76 8.17 -7.79
N ASP A 215 -7.00 8.70 -6.60
CA ASP A 215 -7.80 9.91 -6.40
C ASP A 215 -6.91 11.12 -6.13
N GLU A 216 -5.80 10.88 -5.42
CA GLU A 216 -4.86 11.92 -5.00
C GLU A 216 -3.43 11.54 -5.44
N ILE A 217 -2.67 12.56 -5.83
CA ILE A 217 -1.29 12.44 -6.28
C ILE A 217 -0.37 13.28 -5.38
N LEU A 218 0.73 12.67 -4.96
CA LEU A 218 1.92 13.31 -4.43
C LEU A 218 3.03 13.19 -5.48
N PHE A 219 3.33 14.26 -6.18
CA PHE A 219 4.39 14.28 -7.19
C PHE A 219 5.73 14.66 -6.57
N LEU A 220 6.68 13.73 -6.61
CA LEU A 220 8.05 13.89 -6.11
C LEU A 220 9.03 14.10 -7.25
N HIS A 221 9.92 15.11 -7.09
CA HIS A 221 11.04 15.31 -7.98
C HIS A 221 12.28 15.77 -7.20
N GLY A 222 13.44 15.16 -7.46
CA GLY A 222 14.70 15.55 -6.83
C GLY A 222 14.70 15.49 -5.29
N GLY A 223 13.86 14.66 -4.67
CA GLY A 223 13.70 14.55 -3.22
C GLY A 223 12.77 15.59 -2.61
N TYR A 224 12.06 16.38 -3.41
CA TYR A 224 11.07 17.36 -2.97
C TYR A 224 9.66 16.92 -3.34
N LEU A 225 8.67 17.29 -2.53
CA LEU A 225 7.26 17.25 -2.90
C LEU A 225 6.97 18.50 -3.75
N ILE A 226 6.69 18.28 -5.02
CA ILE A 226 6.45 19.36 -5.98
C ILE A 226 4.98 19.73 -6.03
N GLU A 227 4.09 18.70 -6.06
CA GLU A 227 2.65 18.90 -6.05
C GLU A 227 1.96 17.86 -5.17
N GLN A 228 0.90 18.29 -4.48
CA GLN A 228 -0.16 17.48 -3.93
C GLN A 228 -1.48 17.94 -4.52
N THR A 229 -2.20 17.06 -5.24
CA THR A 229 -3.40 17.44 -5.98
C THR A 229 -4.24 16.20 -6.33
N THR A 230 -5.43 16.40 -6.88
CA THR A 230 -6.25 15.29 -7.41
C THR A 230 -5.67 14.73 -8.70
N VAL A 231 -6.01 13.48 -9.03
CA VAL A 231 -5.56 12.85 -10.28
C VAL A 231 -6.00 13.62 -11.50
N ASP A 232 -7.27 14.05 -11.55
CA ASP A 232 -7.82 14.81 -12.67
C ASP A 232 -7.06 16.14 -12.89
N GLN A 233 -6.79 16.86 -11.80
CA GLN A 233 -6.06 18.13 -11.87
C GLN A 233 -4.63 17.91 -12.36
N PHE A 234 -3.95 16.87 -11.86
CA PHE A 234 -2.56 16.61 -12.25
C PHE A 234 -2.43 16.28 -13.74
N PHE A 235 -3.33 15.49 -14.30
CA PHE A 235 -3.25 15.08 -15.71
C PHE A 235 -3.82 16.12 -16.68
N SER A 236 -4.80 16.93 -16.24
CA SER A 236 -5.40 17.95 -17.12
C SER A 236 -4.67 19.28 -17.09
N GLN A 237 -4.22 19.72 -15.91
CA GLN A 237 -3.59 21.01 -15.71
C GLN A 237 -2.64 20.97 -14.51
N PRO A 238 -1.44 20.39 -14.65
CA PRO A 238 -0.41 20.44 -13.61
C PRO A 238 -0.14 21.86 -13.14
N LYS A 239 0.17 22.04 -11.85
CA LYS A 239 0.40 23.36 -11.26
C LYS A 239 1.83 23.87 -11.46
N THR A 240 2.75 22.97 -11.81
CA THR A 240 4.18 23.26 -11.91
C THR A 240 4.73 22.86 -13.26
N ARG A 241 5.82 23.51 -13.66
CA ARG A 241 6.51 23.16 -14.91
C ARG A 241 7.05 21.74 -14.90
N GLU A 242 7.52 21.28 -13.75
CA GLU A 242 7.98 19.90 -13.55
C GLU A 242 6.84 18.88 -13.76
N GLY A 243 5.65 19.19 -13.25
CA GLY A 243 4.45 18.38 -13.45
C GLY A 243 4.05 18.31 -14.91
N GLU A 244 4.02 19.44 -15.63
CA GLU A 244 3.75 19.49 -17.08
C GLU A 244 4.71 18.59 -17.86
N LEU A 245 6.02 18.77 -17.67
CA LEU A 245 7.04 17.98 -18.33
C LEU A 245 6.93 16.47 -18.02
N PHE A 246 6.54 16.15 -16.78
CA PHE A 246 6.37 14.76 -16.38
C PHE A 246 5.16 14.11 -17.08
N VAL A 247 4.02 14.82 -17.16
CA VAL A 247 2.81 14.35 -17.85
C VAL A 247 3.05 14.22 -19.36
N GLU A 248 3.79 15.16 -19.97
CA GLU A 248 4.19 15.11 -21.40
C GLU A 248 5.17 13.97 -21.72
N GLY A 249 5.71 13.26 -20.71
CA GLY A 249 6.77 12.27 -20.91
C GLY A 249 8.13 12.88 -21.27
N SER A 250 8.25 14.19 -21.15
CA SER A 250 9.50 14.93 -21.31
C SER A 250 10.33 14.71 -20.06
N LEU A 251 11.41 13.92 -20.19
CA LEU A 251 12.17 13.41 -19.05
C LEU A 251 12.80 14.50 -18.21
N LEU A 252 12.44 14.51 -16.96
CA LEU A 252 13.15 15.17 -15.88
C LEU A 252 14.25 14.22 -15.38
N TRP A 253 15.46 14.40 -15.85
CA TRP A 253 16.67 13.72 -15.36
C TRP A 253 17.33 14.53 -14.24
#